data_3e28625650f5746c6f2bdaf0a1e3c31d
#
_entry.id   3e28625650f5746c6f2bdaf0a1e3c31d
#
_cell.length_a   1.000
_cell.length_b   1.000
_cell.length_c   1.000
_cell.angle_alpha   90.00
_cell.angle_beta   90.00
_cell.angle_gamma   90.00
#
_symmetry.space_group_name_H-M   'P 1'
#
loop_
_entity.id
_entity.type
_entity.pdbx_description
1 polymer ?
#
loop_
_entity_poly.entity_id
_entity_poly.type
_entity_poly.pdbx_seq_one_letter_code
_entity_poly.pdbx_strand_id
1 'polypeptide(L)'
;MKKVFILILFILLFIAGCSSKGTGNSEETKKDKEITFLSNFPSETLDPHLNYTAVRAGITETLVKVNQEQELEPWLAESWDTSDGGKTWIFKIRENITFQNENHVDAEAVKASLERIIQVSEAMKNALKIETMEADGHHLTITTEQPLPHFPSELVHPNSAIVDVSAGGIEQQPIGTGPFKVVSFDPNSKLALVKYNEYWDGEVKLDRATMIFNEDANARTTALQSGDADIVYRPAIESIETLKNDKSIKTDVVSSLRTHLLMYNSGKDVFKDPALRKAFDVMIDREVIAADIMAGQATAAEGPFHAESPFSPVYTEKEFSLDKARKYLEEAGYEIKDGKAVKEGKPLTLKLITYSYRPELPLISQLLQSNAKELGITLEIQQVENIDEYLAEKSDWDLATYSLITAPRGDASYFLNSAYMAGGAINPGQIRNDQVTELIKELNQTFDHDKRNELSKLAIKIIDEEILHSFIVHPNNFVAYKDYVLNWETSKSEYYTLTKDIDVRIK
;
A
#
# COMPACT_ATOMS: atom_id res chain seq x y z
N MET A 1 17.41 -33.21 -70.05
CA MET A 1 16.34 -33.50 -71.00
C MET A 1 15.11 -32.74 -70.65
N LYS A 2 14.62 -31.90 -71.59
CA LYS A 2 13.28 -31.35 -71.82
C LYS A 2 12.62 -30.59 -70.70
N LYS A 3 12.59 -29.21 -70.68
CA LYS A 3 11.65 -28.35 -71.44
C LYS A 3 10.21 -28.59 -71.01
N VAL A 4 9.50 -27.51 -70.50
CA VAL A 4 8.59 -26.64 -71.23
C VAL A 4 8.15 -25.50 -70.38
N PHE A 5 8.38 -24.34 -70.66
CA PHE A 5 7.82 -23.03 -70.98
C PHE A 5 6.36 -23.11 -71.40
N ILE A 6 5.51 -22.17 -70.84
CA ILE A 6 4.34 -21.51 -71.41
C ILE A 6 3.92 -20.48 -70.38
N LEU A 7 4.04 -19.25 -70.48
CA LEU A 7 3.75 -18.12 -71.41
C LEU A 7 2.25 -17.83 -71.57
N ILE A 8 1.89 -16.56 -71.25
CA ILE A 8 0.90 -15.67 -71.92
C ILE A 8 -0.48 -15.72 -71.32
N LEU A 9 -1.30 -14.66 -71.19
CA LEU A 9 -1.45 -13.41 -71.96
C LEU A 9 -2.41 -12.44 -71.26
N PHE A 10 -2.14 -11.19 -71.38
CA PHE A 10 -3.03 -10.02 -71.28
C PHE A 10 -4.51 -10.24 -71.56
N ILE A 11 -5.36 -9.63 -70.71
CA ILE A 11 -6.56 -8.99 -71.20
C ILE A 11 -6.81 -7.68 -70.42
N LEU A 12 -6.58 -6.56 -71.05
CA LEU A 12 -7.11 -5.25 -70.74
C LEU A 12 -8.61 -5.20 -71.17
N LEU A 13 -9.47 -4.86 -70.27
CA LEU A 13 -10.80 -4.42 -70.64
C LEU A 13 -11.13 -3.13 -69.88
N PHE A 14 -11.14 -2.06 -70.58
CA PHE A 14 -11.73 -0.78 -70.20
C PHE A 14 -13.23 -0.95 -70.01
N ILE A 15 -13.73 -0.51 -68.87
CA ILE A 15 -15.12 0.00 -68.82
C ILE A 15 -15.10 1.32 -68.06
N ALA A 16 -15.40 2.35 -68.81
CA ALA A 16 -15.70 3.66 -68.29
C ALA A 16 -17.16 3.71 -67.76
N GLY A 17 -17.35 4.43 -66.71
CA GLY A 17 -18.63 5.05 -66.44
C GLY A 17 -19.33 4.72 -65.14
N CYS A 18 -19.27 5.55 -64.18
CA CYS A 18 -20.34 6.37 -63.67
C CYS A 18 -19.91 7.04 -62.35
N SER A 19 -19.69 8.30 -62.41
CA SER A 19 -19.59 9.21 -61.27
C SER A 19 -20.94 9.17 -60.52
N SER A 20 -20.95 8.51 -59.34
CA SER A 20 -21.88 8.84 -58.29
C SER A 20 -21.11 9.50 -57.14
N LYS A 21 -21.35 10.79 -56.94
CA LYS A 21 -20.98 11.49 -55.69
C LYS A 21 -21.69 10.79 -54.54
N GLY A 22 -21.04 9.76 -53.96
CA GLY A 22 -21.35 9.30 -52.65
C GLY A 22 -20.58 10.24 -51.69
N THR A 23 -21.32 11.08 -50.97
CA THR A 23 -20.86 11.65 -49.71
C THR A 23 -20.59 10.50 -48.75
N GLY A 24 -19.40 9.98 -48.84
CA GLY A 24 -18.87 9.13 -47.78
C GLY A 24 -18.59 10.03 -46.56
N ASN A 25 -19.50 10.00 -45.60
CA ASN A 25 -19.11 10.27 -44.22
C ASN A 25 -17.98 9.28 -43.93
N SER A 26 -16.75 9.73 -43.99
CA SER A 26 -15.69 9.07 -43.22
C SER A 26 -16.06 9.28 -41.76
N GLU A 27 -16.74 8.32 -41.16
CA GLU A 27 -16.66 8.18 -39.72
C GLU A 27 -15.16 8.10 -39.41
N GLU A 28 -14.62 9.19 -38.91
CA GLU A 28 -13.32 9.16 -38.23
C GLU A 28 -13.48 8.10 -37.16
N THR A 29 -12.86 6.95 -37.35
CA THR A 29 -12.77 5.92 -36.30
C THR A 29 -12.08 6.57 -35.14
N LYS A 30 -12.89 6.96 -34.14
CA LYS A 30 -12.38 7.55 -32.90
C LYS A 30 -11.35 6.58 -32.34
N LYS A 31 -10.09 6.97 -32.27
CA LYS A 31 -9.02 6.15 -31.72
C LYS A 31 -9.32 5.92 -30.25
N ASP A 32 -9.30 4.67 -29.79
CA ASP A 32 -9.52 4.33 -28.39
C ASP A 32 -8.48 5.03 -27.49
N LYS A 33 -8.90 5.51 -26.35
CA LYS A 33 -8.07 6.08 -25.31
C LYS A 33 -7.58 4.95 -24.41
N GLU A 34 -6.32 4.55 -24.56
CA GLU A 34 -5.73 3.42 -23.90
C GLU A 34 -4.47 3.81 -23.12
N ILE A 35 -4.21 3.11 -22.01
CA ILE A 35 -2.96 3.20 -21.25
C ILE A 35 -2.42 1.82 -20.90
N THR A 36 -1.08 1.75 -20.80
CA THR A 36 -0.34 0.64 -20.19
C THR A 36 0.32 1.13 -18.90
N PHE A 37 -0.11 0.55 -17.77
CA PHE A 37 0.40 0.84 -16.44
C PHE A 37 1.28 -0.32 -15.94
N LEU A 38 2.52 -0.03 -15.56
CA LEU A 38 3.41 -1.02 -14.96
C LEU A 38 3.43 -0.88 -13.44
N SER A 39 2.99 -1.95 -12.78
CA SER A 39 2.97 -2.08 -11.33
C SER A 39 4.12 -2.97 -10.83
N ASN A 40 4.67 -2.64 -9.67
CA ASN A 40 5.64 -3.50 -8.97
C ASN A 40 4.96 -4.53 -8.05
N PHE A 41 3.64 -4.54 -7.96
CA PHE A 41 2.89 -5.45 -7.10
C PHE A 41 2.38 -6.64 -7.92
N PRO A 42 2.98 -7.84 -7.79
CA PRO A 42 2.46 -9.03 -8.44
C PRO A 42 1.07 -9.38 -7.89
N SER A 43 0.28 -10.09 -8.67
CA SER A 43 -1.07 -10.49 -8.30
C SER A 43 -1.37 -11.90 -8.78
N GLU A 44 -1.57 -12.81 -7.86
CA GLU A 44 -1.95 -14.19 -8.15
C GLU A 44 -3.45 -14.34 -8.33
N THR A 45 -4.22 -13.40 -7.77
CA THR A 45 -5.69 -13.41 -7.77
C THR A 45 -6.23 -11.99 -7.87
N LEU A 46 -7.42 -11.85 -8.45
CA LEU A 46 -8.19 -10.62 -8.40
C LEU A 46 -9.24 -10.60 -7.29
N ASP A 47 -9.30 -11.65 -6.45
CA ASP A 47 -10.22 -11.68 -5.31
C ASP A 47 -9.96 -10.48 -4.39
N PRO A 48 -10.86 -9.48 -4.32
CA PRO A 48 -10.65 -8.28 -3.54
C PRO A 48 -10.56 -8.56 -2.04
N HIS A 49 -11.11 -9.66 -1.57
CA HIS A 49 -11.10 -10.04 -0.15
C HIS A 49 -9.74 -10.62 0.30
N LEU A 50 -8.86 -10.95 -0.65
CA LEU A 50 -7.54 -11.54 -0.41
C LEU A 50 -6.39 -10.73 -0.99
N ASN A 51 -6.67 -9.83 -1.97
CA ASN A 51 -5.66 -9.07 -2.69
C ASN A 51 -6.16 -7.65 -3.01
N TYR A 52 -5.27 -6.67 -3.12
CA TYR A 52 -5.62 -5.26 -3.35
C TYR A 52 -5.75 -4.90 -4.84
N THR A 53 -5.39 -5.79 -5.75
CA THR A 53 -5.30 -5.49 -7.18
C THR A 53 -6.64 -5.04 -7.76
N ALA A 54 -7.75 -5.66 -7.37
CA ALA A 54 -9.07 -5.28 -7.88
C ALA A 54 -9.47 -3.84 -7.53
N VAL A 55 -9.13 -3.38 -6.31
CA VAL A 55 -9.35 -1.96 -5.91
C VAL A 55 -8.38 -1.04 -6.64
N ARG A 56 -7.09 -1.38 -6.70
CA ARG A 56 -6.08 -0.59 -7.44
C ARG A 56 -6.41 -0.44 -8.92
N ALA A 57 -6.97 -1.46 -9.51
CA ALA A 57 -7.36 -1.48 -10.91
C ALA A 57 -8.72 -0.81 -11.19
N GLY A 58 -9.39 -0.27 -10.16
CA GLY A 58 -10.70 0.36 -10.30
C GLY A 58 -11.79 -0.62 -10.73
N ILE A 59 -11.71 -1.89 -10.30
CA ILE A 59 -12.73 -2.93 -10.56
C ILE A 59 -13.76 -2.94 -9.45
N THR A 60 -13.30 -2.88 -8.19
CA THR A 60 -14.13 -2.95 -6.99
C THR A 60 -13.92 -1.74 -6.11
N GLU A 61 -14.92 -1.40 -5.32
CA GLU A 61 -14.95 -0.23 -4.44
C GLU A 61 -15.40 -0.63 -3.04
N THR A 62 -15.03 0.18 -2.03
CA THR A 62 -15.40 -0.02 -0.63
C THR A 62 -16.60 0.85 -0.23
N LEU A 63 -17.19 0.60 0.93
CA LEU A 63 -18.28 1.45 1.45
C LEU A 63 -17.81 2.87 1.77
N VAL A 64 -16.61 2.97 2.31
CA VAL A 64 -15.96 4.21 2.76
C VAL A 64 -14.61 4.32 2.08
N LYS A 65 -14.18 5.50 1.69
CA LYS A 65 -12.82 5.77 1.21
C LYS A 65 -12.11 6.77 2.12
N VAL A 66 -10.81 6.94 1.92
CA VAL A 66 -9.99 7.95 2.60
C VAL A 66 -9.43 8.92 1.56
N ASN A 67 -9.51 10.22 1.83
CA ASN A 67 -8.95 11.26 0.98
C ASN A 67 -7.44 11.48 1.22
N GLN A 68 -6.85 12.44 0.50
CA GLN A 68 -5.42 12.77 0.62
C GLN A 68 -5.05 13.41 1.97
N GLU A 69 -6.03 13.99 2.68
CA GLU A 69 -5.93 14.58 4.02
C GLU A 69 -6.11 13.54 5.13
N GLN A 70 -6.30 12.26 4.77
CA GLN A 70 -6.56 11.13 5.66
C GLN A 70 -7.92 11.21 6.37
N GLU A 71 -8.90 11.88 5.78
CA GLU A 71 -10.27 11.93 6.28
C GLU A 71 -11.14 10.88 5.60
N LEU A 72 -12.11 10.34 6.33
CA LEU A 72 -13.08 9.39 5.79
C LEU A 72 -14.11 10.09 4.92
N GLU A 73 -14.34 9.56 3.73
CA GLU A 73 -15.33 10.06 2.80
C GLU A 73 -16.34 8.97 2.40
N PRO A 74 -17.61 9.37 2.18
CA PRO A 74 -18.61 8.50 1.57
C PRO A 74 -18.17 7.95 0.22
N TRP A 75 -18.37 6.63 -0.01
CA TRP A 75 -18.17 6.03 -1.33
C TRP A 75 -19.43 5.26 -1.74
N LEU A 76 -19.50 3.91 -1.64
CA LEU A 76 -20.74 3.18 -1.90
C LEU A 76 -21.79 3.42 -0.82
N ALA A 77 -21.38 3.65 0.43
CA ALA A 77 -22.26 4.24 1.44
C ALA A 77 -22.28 5.76 1.28
N GLU A 78 -23.47 6.37 1.25
CA GLU A 78 -23.61 7.83 1.22
C GLU A 78 -23.47 8.46 2.60
N SER A 79 -23.75 7.69 3.67
CA SER A 79 -23.58 8.10 5.05
C SER A 79 -23.56 6.90 5.99
N TRP A 80 -23.10 7.13 7.21
CA TRP A 80 -23.15 6.17 8.32
C TRP A 80 -23.38 6.88 9.64
N ASP A 81 -23.99 6.18 10.59
CA ASP A 81 -24.28 6.70 11.93
C ASP A 81 -24.27 5.59 12.96
N THR A 82 -24.15 5.97 14.24
CA THR A 82 -24.26 5.09 15.40
C THR A 82 -24.86 5.85 16.57
N SER A 83 -25.74 5.20 17.34
CA SER A 83 -26.40 5.81 18.52
C SER A 83 -25.95 5.22 19.85
N ASP A 84 -25.12 4.19 19.84
CA ASP A 84 -24.74 3.40 21.02
C ASP A 84 -23.22 3.30 21.26
N GLY A 85 -22.48 4.33 20.84
CA GLY A 85 -21.03 4.40 21.04
C GLY A 85 -20.23 3.45 20.16
N GLY A 86 -20.76 3.13 18.99
CA GLY A 86 -20.07 2.30 17.98
C GLY A 86 -20.27 0.80 18.14
N LYS A 87 -21.26 0.33 18.91
CA LYS A 87 -21.65 -1.08 18.98
C LYS A 87 -22.48 -1.46 17.75
N THR A 88 -23.40 -0.57 17.35
CA THR A 88 -24.26 -0.75 16.17
C THR A 88 -24.10 0.41 15.21
N TRP A 89 -23.79 0.10 13.95
CA TRP A 89 -23.61 1.05 12.88
C TRP A 89 -24.68 0.87 11.82
N ILE A 90 -25.23 1.98 11.31
CA ILE A 90 -26.20 2.00 10.22
C ILE A 90 -25.55 2.68 9.02
N PHE A 91 -25.36 1.97 7.95
CA PHE A 91 -24.86 2.49 6.67
C PHE A 91 -26.02 2.67 5.71
N LYS A 92 -26.12 3.86 5.11
CA LYS A 92 -27.04 4.11 4.01
C LYS A 92 -26.31 3.90 2.69
N ILE A 93 -26.65 2.84 1.97
CA ILE A 93 -26.10 2.51 0.66
C ILE A 93 -26.74 3.44 -0.38
N ARG A 94 -25.93 3.97 -1.32
CA ARG A 94 -26.42 4.84 -2.40
C ARG A 94 -27.47 4.13 -3.24
N GLU A 95 -28.51 4.84 -3.60
CA GLU A 95 -29.47 4.39 -4.57
C GLU A 95 -28.90 4.45 -6.00
N ASN A 96 -29.42 3.64 -6.91
CA ASN A 96 -29.06 3.62 -8.34
C ASN A 96 -27.61 3.23 -8.66
N ILE A 97 -26.94 2.50 -7.76
CA ILE A 97 -25.67 1.83 -8.07
C ILE A 97 -25.96 0.43 -8.61
N THR A 98 -25.23 0.04 -9.65
CA THR A 98 -25.22 -1.32 -10.17
C THR A 98 -23.81 -1.90 -10.16
N PHE A 99 -23.72 -3.20 -9.99
CA PHE A 99 -22.53 -3.95 -10.36
C PHE A 99 -22.32 -3.90 -11.87
N GLN A 100 -21.13 -4.26 -12.31
CA GLN A 100 -20.75 -4.29 -13.72
C GLN A 100 -21.52 -5.29 -14.58
N ASN A 101 -22.32 -6.16 -13.99
CA ASN A 101 -23.29 -7.06 -14.64
C ASN A 101 -24.75 -6.55 -14.55
N GLU A 102 -24.94 -5.28 -14.18
CA GLU A 102 -26.24 -4.60 -14.07
C GLU A 102 -27.11 -5.05 -12.89
N ASN A 103 -26.64 -5.97 -12.03
CA ASN A 103 -27.31 -6.28 -10.77
C ASN A 103 -27.26 -5.06 -9.83
N HIS A 104 -28.35 -4.82 -9.09
CA HIS A 104 -28.42 -3.71 -8.15
C HIS A 104 -27.51 -3.93 -6.94
N VAL A 105 -26.93 -2.82 -6.44
CA VAL A 105 -26.19 -2.78 -5.18
C VAL A 105 -27.13 -2.21 -4.12
N ASP A 106 -27.71 -3.08 -3.33
CA ASP A 106 -28.53 -2.77 -2.16
C ASP A 106 -27.85 -3.26 -0.87
N ALA A 107 -28.51 -3.08 0.25
CA ALA A 107 -27.95 -3.52 1.55
C ALA A 107 -27.78 -5.04 1.63
N GLU A 108 -28.63 -5.84 0.94
CA GLU A 108 -28.50 -7.30 0.92
C GLU A 108 -27.28 -7.75 0.12
N ALA A 109 -27.02 -7.12 -1.04
CA ALA A 109 -25.83 -7.40 -1.84
C ALA A 109 -24.52 -7.03 -1.07
N VAL A 110 -24.52 -5.88 -0.39
CA VAL A 110 -23.40 -5.47 0.46
C VAL A 110 -23.19 -6.44 1.62
N LYS A 111 -24.25 -6.82 2.32
CA LYS A 111 -24.22 -7.82 3.39
C LYS A 111 -23.63 -9.13 2.91
N ALA A 112 -24.08 -9.67 1.79
CA ALA A 112 -23.57 -10.90 1.21
C ALA A 112 -22.05 -10.82 0.91
N SER A 113 -21.59 -9.68 0.40
CA SER A 113 -20.15 -9.44 0.19
C SER A 113 -19.37 -9.41 1.52
N LEU A 114 -19.87 -8.70 2.55
CA LEU A 114 -19.24 -8.64 3.87
C LEU A 114 -19.25 -10.01 4.58
N GLU A 115 -20.31 -10.80 4.46
CA GLU A 115 -20.37 -12.17 4.96
C GLU A 115 -19.28 -13.05 4.34
N ARG A 116 -19.05 -12.92 3.02
CA ARG A 116 -17.95 -13.62 2.37
C ARG A 116 -16.58 -13.16 2.89
N ILE A 117 -16.38 -11.85 3.10
CA ILE A 117 -15.11 -11.32 3.62
C ILE A 117 -14.72 -12.01 4.94
N ILE A 118 -15.63 -12.07 5.91
CA ILE A 118 -15.36 -12.70 7.22
C ILE A 118 -15.21 -14.22 7.16
N GLN A 119 -15.66 -14.85 6.08
CA GLN A 119 -15.46 -16.29 5.84
C GLN A 119 -14.10 -16.60 5.24
N VAL A 120 -13.60 -15.78 4.30
CA VAL A 120 -12.37 -16.08 3.54
C VAL A 120 -11.12 -15.40 4.09
N SER A 121 -11.27 -14.33 4.88
CA SER A 121 -10.16 -13.56 5.46
C SER A 121 -10.24 -13.50 6.98
N GLU A 122 -9.43 -14.33 7.66
CA GLU A 122 -9.34 -14.29 9.12
C GLU A 122 -8.84 -12.94 9.63
N ALA A 123 -7.97 -12.25 8.87
CA ALA A 123 -7.51 -10.90 9.19
C ALA A 123 -8.67 -9.89 9.19
N MET A 124 -9.53 -9.93 8.18
CA MET A 124 -10.69 -9.04 8.09
C MET A 124 -11.76 -9.38 9.11
N LYS A 125 -11.99 -10.66 9.39
CA LYS A 125 -12.87 -11.11 10.46
C LYS A 125 -12.45 -10.52 11.80
N ASN A 126 -11.16 -10.60 12.13
CA ASN A 126 -10.60 -10.06 13.37
C ASN A 126 -10.62 -8.52 13.41
N ALA A 127 -10.51 -7.83 12.27
CA ALA A 127 -10.59 -6.38 12.18
C ALA A 127 -12.04 -5.88 12.32
N LEU A 128 -12.97 -6.48 11.58
CA LEU A 128 -14.37 -6.04 11.53
C LEU A 128 -15.18 -6.46 12.76
N LYS A 129 -14.87 -7.61 13.38
CA LYS A 129 -15.55 -8.14 14.57
C LYS A 129 -17.08 -8.07 14.47
N ILE A 130 -17.62 -8.42 13.30
CA ILE A 130 -19.05 -8.38 13.03
C ILE A 130 -19.75 -9.51 13.78
N GLU A 131 -20.76 -9.19 14.61
CA GLU A 131 -21.62 -10.13 15.31
C GLU A 131 -22.87 -10.44 14.47
N THR A 132 -23.56 -9.39 13.97
CA THR A 132 -24.75 -9.54 13.12
C THR A 132 -24.81 -8.47 12.03
N MET A 133 -25.50 -8.77 10.94
CA MET A 133 -25.84 -7.83 9.88
C MET A 133 -27.30 -7.99 9.47
N GLU A 134 -28.03 -6.88 9.40
CA GLU A 134 -29.41 -6.80 8.94
C GLU A 134 -29.52 -5.82 7.79
N ALA A 135 -30.15 -6.25 6.71
CA ALA A 135 -30.38 -5.44 5.51
C ALA A 135 -31.89 -5.10 5.38
N ASP A 136 -32.18 -3.83 5.14
CA ASP A 136 -33.54 -3.34 4.85
C ASP A 136 -33.45 -2.29 3.73
N GLY A 137 -33.76 -2.68 2.51
CA GLY A 137 -33.67 -1.83 1.32
C GLY A 137 -32.24 -1.33 1.08
N HIS A 138 -31.98 -0.07 1.34
CA HIS A 138 -30.64 0.55 1.25
C HIS A 138 -29.96 0.79 2.61
N HIS A 139 -30.54 0.32 3.70
CA HIS A 139 -29.97 0.44 5.02
C HIS A 139 -29.35 -0.88 5.47
N LEU A 140 -28.04 -0.86 5.76
CA LEU A 140 -27.31 -1.96 6.33
C LEU A 140 -26.98 -1.66 7.79
N THR A 141 -27.57 -2.43 8.70
CA THR A 141 -27.27 -2.37 10.12
C THR A 141 -26.22 -3.42 10.47
N ILE A 142 -25.11 -3.01 11.02
CA ILE A 142 -24.01 -3.88 11.44
C ILE A 142 -23.83 -3.75 12.94
N THR A 143 -23.98 -4.85 13.67
CA THR A 143 -23.65 -4.93 15.10
C THR A 143 -22.31 -5.64 15.25
N THR A 144 -21.38 -5.04 15.97
CA THR A 144 -20.04 -5.58 16.23
C THR A 144 -20.02 -6.35 17.56
N GLU A 145 -19.08 -7.26 17.78
CA GLU A 145 -18.94 -8.06 19.01
C GLU A 145 -18.75 -7.15 20.26
N GLN A 146 -18.11 -6.01 20.07
CA GLN A 146 -17.85 -4.99 21.09
C GLN A 146 -17.95 -3.60 20.46
N PRO A 147 -18.11 -2.51 21.21
CA PRO A 147 -18.04 -1.18 20.63
C PRO A 147 -16.75 -0.94 19.86
N LEU A 148 -16.87 -0.51 18.60
CA LEU A 148 -15.78 -0.16 17.71
C LEU A 148 -16.01 1.25 17.14
N PRO A 149 -15.61 2.31 17.85
CA PRO A 149 -15.82 3.70 17.41
C PRO A 149 -15.21 4.04 16.05
N HIS A 150 -14.18 3.30 15.64
CA HIS A 150 -13.47 3.47 14.36
C HIS A 150 -13.93 2.48 13.27
N PHE A 151 -15.06 1.79 13.44
CA PHE A 151 -15.52 0.77 12.49
C PHE A 151 -15.59 1.26 11.04
N PRO A 152 -16.05 2.48 10.70
CA PRO A 152 -16.01 2.98 9.32
C PRO A 152 -14.60 3.05 8.73
N SER A 153 -13.57 3.30 9.54
CA SER A 153 -12.16 3.28 9.10
C SER A 153 -11.71 1.87 8.64
N GLU A 154 -12.25 0.81 9.26
CA GLU A 154 -11.95 -0.56 8.85
C GLU A 154 -12.51 -0.88 7.46
N LEU A 155 -13.61 -0.21 7.07
CA LEU A 155 -14.24 -0.37 5.76
C LEU A 155 -13.56 0.42 4.62
N VAL A 156 -12.47 1.11 4.89
CA VAL A 156 -11.57 1.70 3.88
C VAL A 156 -10.61 0.63 3.32
N HIS A 157 -10.37 -0.44 4.09
CA HIS A 157 -9.39 -1.46 3.69
C HIS A 157 -9.76 -2.11 2.36
N PRO A 158 -8.85 -2.23 1.37
CA PRO A 158 -9.16 -2.81 0.07
C PRO A 158 -9.83 -4.19 0.13
N ASN A 159 -9.48 -5.02 1.13
CA ASN A 159 -10.13 -6.31 1.31
C ASN A 159 -11.57 -6.22 1.84
N SER A 160 -12.09 -5.01 2.15
CA SER A 160 -13.50 -4.80 2.44
C SER A 160 -14.32 -4.36 1.21
N ALA A 161 -13.73 -4.41 0.02
CA ALA A 161 -14.40 -4.02 -1.22
C ALA A 161 -15.62 -4.90 -1.52
N ILE A 162 -16.64 -4.26 -2.10
CA ILE A 162 -17.90 -4.90 -2.41
C ILE A 162 -17.84 -5.55 -3.80
N VAL A 163 -18.30 -6.79 -3.88
CA VAL A 163 -18.31 -7.61 -5.09
C VAL A 163 -19.62 -8.40 -5.16
N ASP A 164 -20.13 -8.62 -6.38
CA ASP A 164 -21.28 -9.51 -6.58
C ASP A 164 -20.88 -10.97 -6.37
N VAL A 165 -21.15 -11.49 -5.18
CA VAL A 165 -20.83 -12.87 -4.81
C VAL A 165 -21.65 -13.90 -5.58
N SER A 166 -22.80 -13.51 -6.14
CA SER A 166 -23.67 -14.40 -6.91
C SER A 166 -23.12 -14.70 -8.30
N ALA A 167 -22.26 -13.83 -8.85
CA ALA A 167 -21.70 -13.97 -10.19
C ALA A 167 -20.66 -15.10 -10.29
N GLY A 168 -20.01 -15.48 -9.18
CA GLY A 168 -18.92 -16.45 -9.18
C GLY A 168 -17.64 -15.93 -9.85
N GLY A 169 -16.61 -16.78 -9.96
CA GLY A 169 -15.37 -16.45 -10.69
C GLY A 169 -14.54 -15.31 -10.10
N ILE A 170 -14.73 -14.99 -8.83
CA ILE A 170 -14.18 -13.80 -8.15
C ILE A 170 -12.66 -13.73 -8.23
N GLU A 171 -11.97 -14.87 -8.22
CA GLU A 171 -10.50 -14.93 -8.26
C GLU A 171 -9.92 -14.44 -9.60
N GLN A 172 -10.66 -14.59 -10.70
CA GLN A 172 -10.19 -14.29 -12.05
C GLN A 172 -10.91 -13.11 -12.68
N GLN A 173 -12.18 -12.93 -12.36
CA GLN A 173 -13.07 -11.93 -12.96
C GLN A 173 -14.10 -11.43 -11.94
N PRO A 174 -13.68 -10.75 -10.86
CA PRO A 174 -14.61 -10.17 -9.90
C PRO A 174 -15.54 -9.17 -10.60
N ILE A 175 -16.80 -9.22 -10.25
CA ILE A 175 -17.82 -8.26 -10.70
C ILE A 175 -18.01 -7.24 -9.59
N GLY A 176 -17.41 -6.07 -9.77
CA GLY A 176 -17.47 -4.96 -8.83
C GLY A 176 -18.37 -3.82 -9.30
N THR A 177 -18.19 -2.67 -8.67
CA THR A 177 -18.92 -1.42 -8.94
C THR A 177 -18.07 -0.37 -9.64
N GLY A 178 -16.78 -0.61 -9.77
CA GLY A 178 -15.79 0.38 -10.21
C GLY A 178 -15.82 0.71 -11.70
N PRO A 179 -15.03 1.72 -12.14
CA PRO A 179 -15.02 2.24 -13.49
C PRO A 179 -14.51 1.27 -14.57
N PHE A 180 -13.80 0.19 -14.18
CA PHE A 180 -13.20 -0.74 -15.14
C PHE A 180 -13.67 -2.18 -14.91
N LYS A 181 -13.92 -2.89 -16.02
CA LYS A 181 -14.30 -4.31 -16.08
C LYS A 181 -13.13 -5.15 -16.55
N VAL A 182 -12.98 -6.35 -15.99
CA VAL A 182 -11.95 -7.32 -16.43
C VAL A 182 -12.28 -7.86 -17.80
N VAL A 183 -11.30 -7.81 -18.70
CA VAL A 183 -11.33 -8.49 -20.02
C VAL A 183 -10.56 -9.80 -19.95
N SER A 184 -9.36 -9.77 -19.40
CA SER A 184 -8.53 -10.96 -19.15
C SER A 184 -7.56 -10.72 -18.02
N PHE A 185 -7.21 -11.78 -17.31
CA PHE A 185 -6.23 -11.78 -16.24
C PHE A 185 -5.29 -12.98 -16.38
N ASP A 186 -4.00 -12.70 -16.48
CA ASP A 186 -2.92 -13.66 -16.40
C ASP A 186 -2.16 -13.43 -15.09
N PRO A 187 -2.26 -14.32 -14.09
CA PRO A 187 -1.67 -14.13 -12.77
C PRO A 187 -0.19 -13.74 -12.82
N ASN A 188 0.20 -12.77 -11.99
CA ASN A 188 1.55 -12.21 -11.89
C ASN A 188 2.13 -11.64 -13.20
N SER A 189 1.33 -11.51 -14.27
CA SER A 189 1.77 -11.06 -15.59
C SER A 189 0.98 -9.85 -16.06
N LYS A 190 -0.32 -10.01 -16.33
CA LYS A 190 -1.10 -8.98 -17.03
C LYS A 190 -2.57 -9.00 -16.66
N LEU A 191 -3.15 -7.80 -16.53
CA LEU A 191 -4.58 -7.57 -16.38
C LEU A 191 -5.04 -6.59 -17.48
N ALA A 192 -5.95 -7.03 -18.34
CA ALA A 192 -6.59 -6.19 -19.35
C ALA A 192 -7.97 -5.75 -18.91
N LEU A 193 -8.26 -4.47 -19.07
CA LEU A 193 -9.46 -3.80 -18.59
C LEU A 193 -10.14 -3.04 -19.72
N VAL A 194 -11.46 -2.91 -19.62
CA VAL A 194 -12.30 -2.04 -20.44
C VAL A 194 -13.18 -1.19 -19.55
N LYS A 195 -13.51 0.02 -19.97
CA LYS A 195 -14.38 0.90 -19.18
C LYS A 195 -15.75 0.31 -18.96
N TYR A 196 -16.35 0.62 -17.81
CA TYR A 196 -17.76 0.40 -17.53
C TYR A 196 -18.55 1.67 -17.89
N ASN A 197 -19.39 1.60 -18.93
CA ASN A 197 -20.08 2.79 -19.45
C ASN A 197 -21.15 3.31 -18.49
N GLU A 198 -21.76 2.42 -17.71
CA GLU A 198 -22.82 2.73 -16.73
C GLU A 198 -22.24 2.97 -15.33
N TYR A 199 -20.98 3.43 -15.25
CA TYR A 199 -20.35 3.71 -13.97
C TYR A 199 -21.12 4.79 -13.19
N TRP A 200 -21.47 4.50 -11.96
CA TRP A 200 -22.38 5.30 -11.14
C TRP A 200 -21.83 6.70 -10.79
N ASP A 201 -20.51 6.86 -10.67
CA ASP A 201 -19.87 8.14 -10.30
C ASP A 201 -19.42 8.94 -11.54
N GLY A 202 -20.06 8.77 -12.68
CA GLY A 202 -19.88 9.57 -13.87
C GLY A 202 -19.07 8.94 -15.00
N GLU A 203 -18.62 9.75 -15.94
CA GLU A 203 -18.00 9.28 -17.17
C GLU A 203 -16.56 8.80 -16.96
N VAL A 204 -16.27 7.57 -17.38
CA VAL A 204 -14.92 7.00 -17.43
C VAL A 204 -14.22 7.49 -18.69
N LYS A 205 -13.07 8.17 -18.55
CA LYS A 205 -12.38 8.86 -19.65
C LYS A 205 -11.59 7.93 -20.55
N LEU A 206 -10.95 6.90 -20.00
CA LEU A 206 -10.22 5.88 -20.77
C LEU A 206 -11.20 4.84 -21.32
N ASP A 207 -10.94 4.36 -22.53
CA ASP A 207 -11.68 3.24 -23.12
C ASP A 207 -11.12 1.90 -22.64
N ARG A 208 -9.78 1.81 -22.46
CA ARG A 208 -9.07 0.60 -22.03
C ARG A 208 -7.90 0.93 -21.12
N ALA A 209 -7.55 -0.02 -20.25
CA ALA A 209 -6.31 0.01 -19.48
C ALA A 209 -5.68 -1.38 -19.44
N THR A 210 -4.37 -1.44 -19.47
CA THR A 210 -3.60 -2.67 -19.27
C THR A 210 -2.68 -2.47 -18.07
N MET A 211 -2.80 -3.31 -17.04
CA MET A 211 -1.80 -3.40 -15.98
C MET A 211 -0.83 -4.55 -16.27
N ILE A 212 0.46 -4.28 -16.20
CA ILE A 212 1.52 -5.28 -16.32
C ILE A 212 2.24 -5.34 -14.97
N PHE A 213 2.40 -6.54 -14.44
CA PHE A 213 3.10 -6.79 -13.20
C PHE A 213 4.56 -7.10 -13.47
N ASN A 214 5.47 -6.29 -12.94
CA ASN A 214 6.89 -6.49 -13.08
C ASN A 214 7.63 -5.94 -11.86
N GLU A 215 8.33 -6.79 -11.13
CA GLU A 215 9.04 -6.41 -9.91
C GLU A 215 10.37 -5.69 -10.19
N ASP A 216 10.96 -5.87 -11.38
CA ASP A 216 12.20 -5.22 -11.78
C ASP A 216 11.99 -3.73 -12.11
N ALA A 217 12.50 -2.86 -11.26
CA ALA A 217 12.39 -1.42 -11.41
C ALA A 217 13.10 -0.88 -12.68
N ASN A 218 14.22 -1.48 -13.07
CA ASN A 218 14.95 -1.10 -14.28
C ASN A 218 14.17 -1.49 -15.54
N ALA A 219 13.56 -2.67 -15.55
CA ALA A 219 12.71 -3.11 -16.66
C ALA A 219 11.48 -2.18 -16.79
N ARG A 220 10.82 -1.81 -15.68
CA ARG A 220 9.70 -0.83 -15.69
C ARG A 220 10.15 0.52 -16.23
N THR A 221 11.30 1.03 -15.77
CA THR A 221 11.85 2.31 -16.23
C THR A 221 12.14 2.31 -17.72
N THR A 222 12.77 1.24 -18.21
CA THR A 222 13.08 1.05 -19.63
C THR A 222 11.81 1.02 -20.48
N ALA A 223 10.76 0.33 -20.03
CA ALA A 223 9.47 0.28 -20.72
C ALA A 223 8.82 1.68 -20.85
N LEU A 224 8.93 2.52 -19.81
CA LEU A 224 8.47 3.90 -19.90
C LEU A 224 9.28 4.70 -20.92
N GLN A 225 10.60 4.59 -20.89
CA GLN A 225 11.49 5.31 -21.82
C GLN A 225 11.26 4.92 -23.27
N SER A 226 11.12 3.60 -23.56
CA SER A 226 10.86 3.09 -24.92
C SER A 226 9.45 3.41 -25.43
N GLY A 227 8.49 3.68 -24.55
CA GLY A 227 7.09 3.89 -24.89
C GLY A 227 6.24 2.61 -24.88
N ASP A 228 6.76 1.52 -24.31
CA ASP A 228 6.01 0.28 -24.09
C ASP A 228 5.10 0.39 -22.85
N ALA A 229 5.32 1.41 -22.02
CA ALA A 229 4.47 1.77 -20.91
C ALA A 229 4.16 3.27 -20.93
N ASP A 230 2.96 3.64 -20.47
CA ASP A 230 2.51 5.03 -20.34
C ASP A 230 2.72 5.56 -18.93
N ILE A 231 2.59 4.69 -17.92
CA ILE A 231 2.71 5.00 -16.51
C ILE A 231 3.53 3.90 -15.83
N VAL A 232 4.46 4.29 -14.99
CA VAL A 232 5.28 3.36 -14.18
C VAL A 232 5.24 3.77 -12.72
N TYR A 233 4.81 2.85 -11.89
CA TYR A 233 4.86 2.98 -10.45
C TYR A 233 6.23 2.53 -9.93
N ARG A 234 6.88 3.39 -9.11
CA ARG A 234 8.20 3.14 -8.51
C ARG A 234 9.26 2.73 -9.55
N PRO A 235 9.62 3.61 -10.50
CA PRO A 235 10.76 3.38 -11.39
C PRO A 235 12.06 3.24 -10.58
N ALA A 236 13.13 2.81 -11.24
CA ALA A 236 14.43 2.65 -10.62
C ALA A 236 14.93 3.98 -10.02
N ILE A 237 15.38 3.92 -8.77
CA ILE A 237 15.78 5.10 -7.99
C ILE A 237 16.91 5.87 -8.67
N GLU A 238 17.88 5.15 -9.23
CA GLU A 238 19.01 5.70 -9.99
C GLU A 238 18.63 6.42 -11.29
N SER A 239 17.42 6.16 -11.79
CA SER A 239 16.91 6.77 -13.03
C SER A 239 16.13 8.07 -12.82
N ILE A 240 15.86 8.47 -11.58
CA ILE A 240 14.98 9.59 -11.22
C ILE A 240 15.41 10.90 -11.89
N GLU A 241 16.70 11.25 -11.82
CA GLU A 241 17.21 12.47 -12.43
C GLU A 241 17.09 12.43 -13.98
N THR A 242 17.32 11.27 -14.58
CA THR A 242 17.15 11.09 -16.04
C THR A 242 15.68 11.26 -16.45
N LEU A 243 14.75 10.68 -15.68
CA LEU A 243 13.32 10.79 -15.92
C LEU A 243 12.81 12.24 -15.76
N LYS A 244 13.26 12.95 -14.72
CA LYS A 244 12.90 14.37 -14.51
C LYS A 244 13.40 15.30 -15.62
N ASN A 245 14.52 14.95 -16.26
CA ASN A 245 15.11 15.75 -17.36
C ASN A 245 14.50 15.39 -18.74
N ASP A 246 13.73 14.33 -18.88
CA ASP A 246 13.05 13.94 -20.12
C ASP A 246 11.74 14.72 -20.27
N LYS A 247 11.69 15.61 -21.28
CA LYS A 247 10.51 16.45 -21.55
C LYS A 247 9.25 15.67 -21.95
N SER A 248 9.39 14.42 -22.39
CA SER A 248 8.28 13.53 -22.75
C SER A 248 7.71 12.78 -21.55
N ILE A 249 8.33 12.94 -20.38
CA ILE A 249 7.96 12.26 -19.13
C ILE A 249 7.62 13.30 -18.07
N LYS A 250 6.56 13.06 -17.32
CA LYS A 250 6.22 13.74 -16.08
C LYS A 250 6.50 12.83 -14.91
N THR A 251 6.79 13.42 -13.78
CA THR A 251 6.97 12.71 -12.52
C THR A 251 6.03 13.28 -11.48
N ASP A 252 5.44 12.42 -10.69
CA ASP A 252 4.61 12.78 -9.55
C ASP A 252 5.15 12.10 -8.29
N VAL A 253 5.34 12.88 -7.23
CA VAL A 253 5.96 12.43 -5.97
C VAL A 253 5.09 12.90 -4.82
N VAL A 254 4.58 11.95 -4.05
CA VAL A 254 3.80 12.25 -2.85
C VAL A 254 4.37 11.52 -1.65
N SER A 255 4.35 12.15 -0.49
CA SER A 255 4.68 11.47 0.77
C SER A 255 3.70 10.32 1.00
N SER A 256 4.21 9.10 1.09
CA SER A 256 3.33 7.94 1.33
C SER A 256 3.00 7.80 2.82
N LEU A 257 1.95 7.05 3.13
CA LEU A 257 1.61 6.68 4.51
C LEU A 257 2.44 5.49 5.01
N ARG A 258 3.56 5.22 4.37
CA ARG A 258 4.48 4.12 4.69
C ARG A 258 5.64 4.60 5.55
N THR A 259 6.09 3.71 6.43
CA THR A 259 7.27 3.93 7.26
C THR A 259 8.19 2.73 7.21
N HIS A 260 9.49 2.98 7.02
CA HIS A 260 10.52 1.98 7.28
C HIS A 260 10.96 2.08 8.73
N LEU A 261 11.10 0.95 9.38
CA LEU A 261 11.45 0.91 10.80
C LEU A 261 12.38 -0.26 11.11
N LEU A 262 13.06 -0.15 12.24
CA LEU A 262 13.82 -1.22 12.87
C LEU A 262 12.99 -1.78 14.01
N MET A 263 12.67 -3.06 13.94
CA MET A 263 12.00 -3.82 14.98
C MET A 263 13.03 -4.43 15.94
N TYR A 264 12.69 -4.46 17.21
CA TYR A 264 13.44 -5.12 18.28
C TYR A 264 12.70 -6.35 18.75
N ASN A 265 13.38 -7.48 18.92
CA ASN A 265 12.80 -8.65 19.56
C ASN A 265 12.86 -8.51 21.08
N SER A 266 11.84 -7.91 21.67
CA SER A 266 11.71 -7.70 23.13
C SER A 266 11.47 -8.99 23.91
N GLY A 267 11.21 -10.11 23.25
CA GLY A 267 11.25 -11.45 23.84
C GLY A 267 12.67 -11.89 24.23
N LYS A 268 13.70 -11.27 23.63
CA LYS A 268 15.11 -11.49 23.95
C LYS A 268 15.57 -10.58 25.10
N ASP A 269 16.30 -11.11 26.07
CA ASP A 269 16.76 -10.35 27.22
C ASP A 269 17.61 -9.13 26.83
N VAL A 270 18.36 -9.21 25.74
CA VAL A 270 19.22 -8.17 25.22
C VAL A 270 18.45 -6.87 24.89
N PHE A 271 17.21 -6.98 24.37
CA PHE A 271 16.38 -5.81 24.01
C PHE A 271 15.29 -5.45 25.03
N LYS A 272 15.29 -6.10 26.19
CA LYS A 272 14.51 -5.63 27.33
C LYS A 272 15.11 -4.34 27.93
N ASP A 273 16.44 -4.16 27.76
CA ASP A 273 17.16 -2.96 28.20
C ASP A 273 16.89 -1.79 27.24
N PRO A 274 16.25 -0.70 27.68
CA PRO A 274 16.01 0.46 26.83
C PRO A 274 17.30 1.16 26.38
N ALA A 275 18.39 1.08 27.15
CA ALA A 275 19.66 1.69 26.78
C ALA A 275 20.22 1.09 25.48
N LEU A 276 20.08 -0.23 25.30
CA LEU A 276 20.54 -0.85 24.05
C LEU A 276 19.67 -0.43 22.87
N ARG A 277 18.33 -0.32 23.03
CA ARG A 277 17.46 0.19 21.96
C ARG A 277 17.81 1.63 21.60
N LYS A 278 18.06 2.49 22.61
CA LYS A 278 18.54 3.87 22.39
C LYS A 278 19.87 3.92 21.65
N ALA A 279 20.80 3.01 21.96
CA ALA A 279 22.06 2.90 21.22
C ALA A 279 21.81 2.63 19.73
N PHE A 280 20.95 1.70 19.39
CA PHE A 280 20.61 1.39 18.00
C PHE A 280 19.84 2.53 17.32
N ASP A 281 18.96 3.23 18.00
CA ASP A 281 18.20 4.36 17.44
C ASP A 281 19.11 5.50 16.98
N VAL A 282 20.07 5.89 17.80
CA VAL A 282 21.03 6.95 17.46
C VAL A 282 22.17 6.50 16.51
N MET A 283 22.28 5.19 16.21
CA MET A 283 23.13 4.67 15.14
C MET A 283 22.50 4.74 13.75
N ILE A 284 21.21 5.07 13.65
CA ILE A 284 20.50 5.19 12.36
C ILE A 284 20.74 6.60 11.81
N ASP A 285 21.51 6.71 10.75
CA ASP A 285 21.70 7.97 10.02
C ASP A 285 20.54 8.19 9.03
N ARG A 286 19.45 8.75 9.55
CA ARG A 286 18.20 8.94 8.81
C ARG A 286 18.35 9.88 7.62
N GLU A 287 19.18 10.92 7.77
CA GLU A 287 19.44 11.89 6.71
C GLU A 287 20.22 11.27 5.55
N VAL A 288 21.27 10.52 5.83
CA VAL A 288 22.03 9.79 4.80
C VAL A 288 21.16 8.72 4.14
N ILE A 289 20.29 8.04 4.90
CA ILE A 289 19.35 7.07 4.34
C ILE A 289 18.38 7.77 3.38
N ALA A 290 17.78 8.88 3.80
CA ALA A 290 16.82 9.62 2.96
C ALA A 290 17.49 10.23 1.72
N ALA A 291 18.67 10.83 1.88
CA ALA A 291 19.36 11.51 0.79
C ALA A 291 20.03 10.54 -0.20
N ASP A 292 20.79 9.56 0.31
CA ASP A 292 21.67 8.73 -0.52
C ASP A 292 21.04 7.38 -0.87
N ILE A 293 20.56 6.61 0.12
CA ILE A 293 19.97 5.29 -0.15
C ILE A 293 18.64 5.45 -0.87
N MET A 294 17.81 6.42 -0.45
CA MET A 294 16.52 6.71 -1.08
C MET A 294 16.60 7.76 -2.19
N ALA A 295 17.80 8.26 -2.54
CA ALA A 295 18.03 9.29 -3.56
C ALA A 295 17.07 10.51 -3.42
N GLY A 296 16.85 10.96 -2.18
CA GLY A 296 15.91 12.04 -1.88
C GLY A 296 14.44 11.69 -2.03
N GLN A 297 14.09 10.40 -2.21
CA GLN A 297 12.70 9.94 -2.31
C GLN A 297 12.17 9.41 -0.97
N ALA A 298 12.58 10.00 0.11
CA ALA A 298 12.05 9.76 1.45
C ALA A 298 12.31 10.97 2.34
N THR A 299 11.58 11.04 3.45
CA THR A 299 11.81 11.98 4.54
C THR A 299 12.32 11.21 5.75
N ALA A 300 13.30 11.73 6.47
CA ALA A 300 13.74 11.18 7.76
C ALA A 300 12.52 11.03 8.69
N ALA A 301 12.36 9.86 9.32
CA ALA A 301 11.21 9.62 10.18
C ALA A 301 11.55 9.91 11.64
N GLU A 302 10.77 10.77 12.25
CA GLU A 302 10.85 11.09 13.69
C GLU A 302 9.92 10.15 14.50
N GLY A 303 8.92 9.56 13.85
CA GLY A 303 7.94 8.66 14.46
C GLY A 303 7.24 7.76 13.44
N PRO A 304 6.17 7.06 13.85
CA PRO A 304 5.44 6.14 12.97
C PRO A 304 4.64 6.82 11.86
N PHE A 305 4.28 8.09 12.04
CA PHE A 305 3.46 8.87 11.12
C PHE A 305 4.15 10.16 10.73
N HIS A 306 3.81 10.70 9.56
CA HIS A 306 4.26 12.06 9.21
C HIS A 306 3.80 13.08 10.25
N ALA A 307 4.63 14.10 10.50
CA ALA A 307 4.34 15.15 11.49
C ALA A 307 3.03 15.90 11.20
N GLU A 308 2.60 15.95 9.93
CA GLU A 308 1.36 16.58 9.48
C GLU A 308 0.09 15.78 9.82
N SER A 309 0.21 14.49 10.20
CA SER A 309 -0.95 13.67 10.55
C SER A 309 -1.61 14.18 11.82
N PRO A 310 -2.96 14.26 11.89
CA PRO A 310 -3.67 14.87 13.02
C PRO A 310 -3.42 14.14 14.35
N PHE A 311 -3.03 12.88 14.28
CA PHE A 311 -2.71 12.03 15.44
C PHE A 311 -1.21 11.93 15.76
N SER A 312 -0.35 12.69 15.06
CA SER A 312 1.08 12.79 15.37
C SER A 312 1.36 13.79 16.48
N PRO A 313 2.21 13.45 17.45
CA PRO A 313 2.73 14.43 18.40
C PRO A 313 3.70 15.39 17.72
N VAL A 314 4.11 16.44 18.42
CA VAL A 314 5.31 17.19 18.05
C VAL A 314 6.50 16.28 18.40
N TYR A 315 7.20 15.83 17.38
CA TYR A 315 8.37 14.98 17.55
C TYR A 315 9.62 15.77 17.98
N THR A 316 10.57 15.06 18.57
CA THR A 316 11.92 15.55 18.78
C THR A 316 12.80 15.06 17.63
N GLU A 317 13.57 15.95 17.04
CA GLU A 317 14.52 15.62 15.97
C GLU A 317 15.43 14.45 16.38
N LYS A 318 15.57 13.48 15.49
CA LYS A 318 16.40 12.29 15.70
C LYS A 318 17.83 12.57 15.23
N GLU A 319 18.76 12.50 16.16
CA GLU A 319 20.17 12.77 15.88
C GLU A 319 20.92 11.46 15.63
N PHE A 320 21.74 11.43 14.56
CA PHE A 320 22.76 10.40 14.38
C PHE A 320 23.98 10.71 15.24
N SER A 321 24.39 9.77 16.10
CA SER A 321 25.57 9.97 16.94
C SER A 321 26.16 8.66 17.47
N LEU A 322 27.33 8.28 16.94
CA LEU A 322 28.06 7.11 17.45
C LEU A 322 28.62 7.35 18.87
N ASP A 323 28.91 8.60 19.23
CA ASP A 323 29.36 8.94 20.60
C ASP A 323 28.22 8.75 21.62
N LYS A 324 27.00 9.14 21.29
CA LYS A 324 25.81 8.85 22.13
C LYS A 324 25.53 7.35 22.18
N ALA A 325 25.64 6.66 21.05
CA ALA A 325 25.48 5.21 21.01
C ALA A 325 26.45 4.48 21.93
N ARG A 326 27.73 4.93 21.97
CA ARG A 326 28.76 4.40 22.89
C ARG A 326 28.34 4.57 24.35
N LYS A 327 27.83 5.75 24.73
CA LYS A 327 27.35 6.00 26.10
C LYS A 327 26.19 5.09 26.47
N TYR A 328 25.23 4.92 25.57
CA TYR A 328 24.10 4.00 25.79
C TYR A 328 24.55 2.54 25.89
N LEU A 329 25.59 2.11 25.15
CA LEU A 329 26.18 0.80 25.32
C LEU A 329 26.81 0.62 26.69
N GLU A 330 27.53 1.66 27.20
CA GLU A 330 28.12 1.67 28.54
C GLU A 330 27.02 1.60 29.63
N GLU A 331 25.90 2.36 29.47
CA GLU A 331 24.72 2.30 30.33
C GLU A 331 24.09 0.91 30.34
N ALA A 332 24.07 0.23 29.18
CA ALA A 332 23.60 -1.14 29.04
C ALA A 332 24.60 -2.19 29.61
N GLY A 333 25.76 -1.73 30.12
CA GLY A 333 26.78 -2.58 30.75
C GLY A 333 27.79 -3.20 29.78
N TYR A 334 27.90 -2.67 28.54
CA TYR A 334 28.94 -3.09 27.58
C TYR A 334 30.18 -2.25 27.71
N GLU A 335 31.35 -2.88 27.59
CA GLU A 335 32.68 -2.23 27.49
C GLU A 335 33.28 -2.55 26.13
N ILE A 336 34.02 -1.61 25.55
CA ILE A 336 34.77 -1.90 24.32
C ILE A 336 36.15 -2.47 24.69
N LYS A 337 36.32 -3.77 24.43
CA LYS A 337 37.59 -4.52 24.66
C LYS A 337 38.06 -5.14 23.34
N ASP A 338 39.29 -4.89 22.96
CA ASP A 338 39.88 -5.40 21.69
C ASP A 338 39.01 -5.15 20.47
N GLY A 339 38.37 -3.96 20.42
CA GLY A 339 37.48 -3.56 19.31
C GLY A 339 36.13 -4.26 19.31
N LYS A 340 35.74 -4.89 20.43
CA LYS A 340 34.44 -5.56 20.57
C LYS A 340 33.66 -4.99 21.75
N ALA A 341 32.35 -4.80 21.57
CA ALA A 341 31.44 -4.50 22.67
C ALA A 341 31.20 -5.81 23.46
N VAL A 342 31.61 -5.81 24.72
CA VAL A 342 31.63 -7.00 25.58
C VAL A 342 30.86 -6.73 26.86
N LYS A 343 29.96 -7.64 27.26
CA LYS A 343 29.29 -7.65 28.56
C LYS A 343 29.48 -9.02 29.20
N GLU A 344 29.94 -9.05 30.45
CA GLU A 344 30.22 -10.30 31.17
C GLU A 344 31.14 -11.27 30.40
N GLY A 345 32.14 -10.72 29.70
CA GLY A 345 33.11 -11.49 28.90
C GLY A 345 32.57 -12.01 27.55
N LYS A 346 31.35 -11.71 27.19
CA LYS A 346 30.73 -12.14 25.93
C LYS A 346 30.61 -10.98 24.95
N PRO A 347 31.09 -11.11 23.70
CA PRO A 347 30.90 -10.10 22.67
C PRO A 347 29.42 -10.01 22.26
N LEU A 348 28.98 -8.76 21.94
CA LEU A 348 27.63 -8.52 21.42
C LEU A 348 27.57 -8.92 19.95
N THR A 349 26.87 -10.01 19.68
CA THR A 349 26.56 -10.50 18.31
C THR A 349 25.06 -10.62 18.19
N LEU A 350 24.49 -9.99 17.16
CA LEU A 350 23.06 -9.90 16.95
C LEU A 350 22.72 -10.30 15.51
N LYS A 351 21.55 -10.92 15.34
CA LYS A 351 21.00 -11.33 14.06
C LYS A 351 19.98 -10.32 13.58
N LEU A 352 20.24 -9.70 12.40
CA LEU A 352 19.38 -8.74 11.75
C LEU A 352 18.71 -9.37 10.52
N ILE A 353 17.39 -9.44 10.53
CA ILE A 353 16.60 -9.97 9.40
C ILE A 353 16.20 -8.81 8.48
N THR A 354 16.31 -9.05 7.18
CA THR A 354 15.85 -8.13 6.13
C THR A 354 15.27 -8.92 4.95
N TYR A 355 14.70 -8.24 3.95
CA TYR A 355 14.11 -8.86 2.77
C TYR A 355 14.25 -7.99 1.52
N SER A 356 14.20 -8.60 0.33
CA SER A 356 14.52 -7.93 -0.94
C SER A 356 13.34 -7.28 -1.64
N TYR A 357 12.10 -7.62 -1.27
CA TYR A 357 10.90 -7.00 -1.87
C TYR A 357 10.89 -5.46 -1.73
N ARG A 358 11.63 -4.93 -0.76
CA ARG A 358 11.97 -3.53 -0.57
C ARG A 358 13.50 -3.41 -0.67
N PRO A 359 14.04 -3.18 -1.87
CA PRO A 359 15.49 -3.26 -2.13
C PRO A 359 16.33 -2.29 -1.29
N GLU A 360 15.73 -1.20 -0.81
CA GLU A 360 16.35 -0.24 0.10
C GLU A 360 16.62 -0.81 1.49
N LEU A 361 15.83 -1.76 2.00
CA LEU A 361 15.99 -2.28 3.37
C LEU A 361 17.28 -3.09 3.58
N PRO A 362 17.72 -3.96 2.65
CA PRO A 362 19.06 -4.56 2.73
C PRO A 362 20.19 -3.52 2.76
N LEU A 363 20.09 -2.41 2.03
CA LEU A 363 21.08 -1.34 2.03
C LEU A 363 21.10 -0.58 3.37
N ILE A 364 19.92 -0.28 3.91
CA ILE A 364 19.77 0.30 5.26
C ILE A 364 20.37 -0.64 6.31
N SER A 365 20.13 -1.95 6.20
CA SER A 365 20.70 -2.96 7.10
C SER A 365 22.24 -2.99 7.04
N GLN A 366 22.84 -2.85 5.86
CA GLN A 366 24.28 -2.78 5.66
C GLN A 366 24.88 -1.50 6.25
N LEU A 367 24.22 -0.35 6.10
CA LEU A 367 24.65 0.90 6.73
C LEU A 367 24.63 0.77 8.26
N LEU A 368 23.54 0.23 8.83
CA LEU A 368 23.45 -0.02 10.26
C LEU A 368 24.52 -1.01 10.74
N GLN A 369 24.83 -2.06 9.97
CA GLN A 369 25.92 -3.01 10.26
C GLN A 369 27.27 -2.30 10.30
N SER A 370 27.53 -1.38 9.35
CA SER A 370 28.77 -0.58 9.33
C SER A 370 28.90 0.28 10.57
N ASN A 371 27.82 1.01 10.94
CA ASN A 371 27.81 1.87 12.12
C ASN A 371 27.96 1.06 13.42
N ALA A 372 27.31 -0.08 13.53
CA ALA A 372 27.43 -0.98 14.67
C ALA A 372 28.86 -1.54 14.83
N LYS A 373 29.55 -1.84 13.71
CA LYS A 373 30.92 -2.32 13.69
C LYS A 373 31.91 -1.29 14.27
N GLU A 374 31.69 0.01 14.04
CA GLU A 374 32.51 1.09 14.64
C GLU A 374 32.44 1.09 16.19
N LEU A 375 31.38 0.51 16.74
CA LEU A 375 31.15 0.34 18.17
C LEU A 375 31.48 -1.06 18.69
N GLY A 376 32.09 -1.88 17.84
CA GLY A 376 32.49 -3.25 18.20
C GLY A 376 31.32 -4.26 18.27
N ILE A 377 30.14 -3.93 17.73
CA ILE A 377 28.99 -4.82 17.66
C ILE A 377 29.05 -5.62 16.36
N THR A 378 28.81 -6.91 16.44
CA THR A 378 28.66 -7.77 15.26
C THR A 378 27.20 -7.89 14.90
N LEU A 379 26.79 -7.41 13.73
CA LEU A 379 25.47 -7.66 13.15
C LEU A 379 25.60 -8.70 12.03
N GLU A 380 24.88 -9.81 12.18
CA GLU A 380 24.77 -10.86 11.18
C GLU A 380 23.48 -10.62 10.37
N ILE A 381 23.61 -10.13 9.14
CA ILE A 381 22.47 -9.86 8.28
C ILE A 381 22.04 -11.16 7.60
N GLN A 382 20.78 -11.50 7.75
CA GLN A 382 20.12 -12.58 7.00
C GLN A 382 18.97 -11.99 6.18
N GLN A 383 19.06 -12.17 4.86
CA GLN A 383 17.96 -11.85 3.96
C GLN A 383 17.03 -13.04 3.84
N VAL A 384 15.71 -12.79 3.94
CA VAL A 384 14.66 -13.80 3.80
C VAL A 384 13.73 -13.43 2.65
N GLU A 385 13.01 -14.40 2.15
CA GLU A 385 12.07 -14.22 1.04
C GLU A 385 10.74 -13.62 1.55
N ASN A 386 10.18 -14.19 2.60
CA ASN A 386 8.96 -13.72 3.26
C ASN A 386 9.26 -13.33 4.71
N ILE A 387 9.28 -12.02 4.97
CA ILE A 387 9.60 -11.48 6.30
C ILE A 387 8.49 -11.77 7.32
N ASP A 388 7.22 -11.68 6.92
CA ASP A 388 6.09 -11.85 7.82
C ASP A 388 6.02 -13.29 8.35
N GLU A 389 6.16 -14.25 7.45
CA GLU A 389 6.22 -15.68 7.80
C GLU A 389 7.42 -15.98 8.72
N TYR A 390 8.60 -15.44 8.35
CA TYR A 390 9.82 -15.67 9.15
C TYR A 390 9.65 -15.14 10.57
N LEU A 391 9.20 -13.91 10.74
CA LEU A 391 9.04 -13.27 12.06
C LEU A 391 7.92 -13.91 12.89
N ALA A 392 6.88 -14.46 12.26
CA ALA A 392 5.80 -15.16 12.92
C ALA A 392 6.22 -16.57 13.43
N GLU A 393 7.03 -17.28 12.64
CA GLU A 393 7.40 -18.66 12.93
C GLU A 393 8.71 -18.83 13.71
N LYS A 394 9.65 -17.89 13.57
CA LYS A 394 11.00 -17.97 14.14
C LYS A 394 11.18 -16.99 15.29
N SER A 395 11.91 -17.41 16.29
CA SER A 395 12.31 -16.59 17.45
C SER A 395 13.83 -16.34 17.52
N ASP A 396 14.58 -16.77 16.50
CA ASP A 396 16.05 -16.75 16.49
C ASP A 396 16.65 -15.42 16.00
N TRP A 397 15.80 -14.41 15.72
CA TRP A 397 16.20 -13.06 15.32
C TRP A 397 16.29 -12.11 16.51
N ASP A 398 17.08 -11.05 16.36
CA ASP A 398 17.25 -9.99 17.36
C ASP A 398 16.68 -8.67 16.87
N LEU A 399 16.93 -8.35 15.60
CA LEU A 399 16.50 -7.14 14.90
C LEU A 399 15.86 -7.50 13.57
N ALA A 400 14.96 -6.64 13.08
CA ALA A 400 14.46 -6.74 11.71
C ALA A 400 14.23 -5.35 11.11
N THR A 401 14.70 -5.13 9.87
CA THR A 401 14.25 -3.98 9.08
C THR A 401 12.91 -4.32 8.44
N TYR A 402 11.93 -3.43 8.60
CA TYR A 402 10.56 -3.67 8.18
C TYR A 402 9.94 -2.43 7.51
N SER A 403 8.89 -2.64 6.73
CA SER A 403 8.19 -1.57 6.02
C SER A 403 6.68 -1.82 6.00
N LEU A 404 5.90 -0.87 6.48
CA LEU A 404 4.44 -0.96 6.44
C LEU A 404 3.78 0.39 6.20
N ILE A 405 2.54 0.37 5.75
CA ILE A 405 1.67 1.55 5.75
C ILE A 405 1.11 1.69 7.17
N THR A 406 1.45 2.79 7.84
CA THR A 406 1.11 2.97 9.27
C THR A 406 -0.26 3.58 9.51
N ALA A 407 -0.75 4.43 8.59
CA ALA A 407 -2.03 5.12 8.74
C ALA A 407 -2.93 5.03 7.48
N PRO A 408 -3.21 3.83 6.96
CA PRO A 408 -3.92 3.69 5.68
C PRO A 408 -5.41 4.03 5.75
N ARG A 409 -5.97 4.22 6.95
CA ARG A 409 -7.41 4.27 7.22
C ARG A 409 -7.85 5.56 7.94
N GLY A 410 -7.02 6.61 7.90
CA GLY A 410 -7.31 7.89 8.52
C GLY A 410 -7.34 7.88 10.06
N ASP A 411 -6.80 6.83 10.69
CA ASP A 411 -6.77 6.67 12.15
C ASP A 411 -5.51 5.92 12.60
N ALA A 412 -4.98 6.28 13.77
CA ALA A 412 -3.77 5.68 14.33
C ALA A 412 -4.00 4.28 14.93
N SER A 413 -5.25 3.91 15.23
CA SER A 413 -5.58 2.68 15.95
C SER A 413 -5.11 1.42 15.24
N TYR A 414 -5.16 1.41 13.89
CA TYR A 414 -4.64 0.28 13.12
C TYR A 414 -3.20 -0.06 13.49
N PHE A 415 -2.31 0.92 13.40
CA PHE A 415 -0.89 0.69 13.71
C PHE A 415 -0.66 0.40 15.19
N LEU A 416 -1.28 1.18 16.07
CA LEU A 416 -1.11 1.05 17.51
C LEU A 416 -1.58 -0.32 18.01
N ASN A 417 -2.73 -0.79 17.56
CA ASN A 417 -3.22 -2.13 17.90
C ASN A 417 -2.31 -3.23 17.33
N SER A 418 -1.93 -3.12 16.06
CA SER A 418 -1.16 -4.14 15.37
C SER A 418 0.26 -4.29 15.92
N ALA A 419 0.90 -3.18 16.30
CA ALA A 419 2.32 -3.15 16.68
C ALA A 419 2.56 -3.24 18.20
N TYR A 420 1.58 -2.83 19.06
CA TYR A 420 1.82 -2.70 20.50
C TYR A 420 0.83 -3.45 21.39
N MET A 421 -0.26 -4.00 20.85
CA MET A 421 -1.11 -4.89 21.61
C MET A 421 -0.58 -6.32 21.60
N ALA A 422 -0.83 -7.06 22.68
CA ALA A 422 -0.49 -8.47 22.76
C ALA A 422 -1.22 -9.26 21.66
N GLY A 423 -0.48 -10.04 20.86
CA GLY A 423 -1.02 -10.77 19.73
C GLY A 423 -1.32 -9.91 18.50
N GLY A 424 -0.91 -8.64 18.48
CA GLY A 424 -1.02 -7.79 17.31
C GLY A 424 -0.21 -8.33 16.12
N ALA A 425 -0.76 -8.23 14.92
CA ALA A 425 -0.19 -8.84 13.71
C ALA A 425 1.23 -8.33 13.36
N ILE A 426 1.61 -7.15 13.85
CA ILE A 426 2.92 -6.51 13.63
C ILE A 426 3.70 -6.44 14.96
N ASN A 427 3.44 -7.33 15.90
CA ASN A 427 4.16 -7.47 17.17
C ASN A 427 4.89 -8.82 17.33
N PRO A 428 5.67 -9.28 16.33
CA PRO A 428 6.44 -10.52 16.46
C PRO A 428 7.52 -10.42 17.53
N GLY A 429 8.01 -9.20 17.80
CA GLY A 429 9.00 -8.88 18.83
C GLY A 429 8.46 -8.90 20.26
N GLN A 430 7.19 -9.23 20.46
CA GLN A 430 6.55 -9.34 21.78
C GLN A 430 6.70 -8.08 22.65
N ILE A 431 6.62 -6.90 22.03
CA ILE A 431 6.65 -5.62 22.75
C ILE A 431 5.51 -5.57 23.76
N ARG A 432 5.84 -5.16 24.98
CA ARG A 432 4.89 -4.94 26.07
C ARG A 432 5.23 -3.64 26.79
N ASN A 433 4.28 -2.75 26.88
CA ASN A 433 4.37 -1.55 27.69
C ASN A 433 2.96 -1.26 28.22
N ASP A 434 2.78 -1.32 29.55
CA ASP A 434 1.47 -1.24 30.18
C ASP A 434 0.81 0.11 29.95
N GLN A 435 1.57 1.22 29.93
CA GLN A 435 1.04 2.57 29.69
C GLN A 435 0.53 2.71 28.26
N VAL A 436 1.30 2.23 27.27
CA VAL A 436 0.87 2.20 25.85
C VAL A 436 -0.36 1.32 25.69
N THR A 437 -0.38 0.16 26.35
CA THR A 437 -1.52 -0.77 26.29
C THR A 437 -2.80 -0.13 26.83
N GLU A 438 -2.74 0.57 27.97
CA GLU A 438 -3.93 1.24 28.54
C GLU A 438 -4.41 2.40 27.66
N LEU A 439 -3.49 3.20 27.10
CA LEU A 439 -3.86 4.27 26.17
C LEU A 439 -4.53 3.72 24.89
N ILE A 440 -4.04 2.60 24.36
CA ILE A 440 -4.67 1.94 23.20
C ILE A 440 -6.06 1.40 23.56
N LYS A 441 -6.25 0.83 24.74
CA LYS A 441 -7.57 0.37 25.19
C LYS A 441 -8.55 1.54 25.32
N GLU A 442 -8.11 2.68 25.91
CA GLU A 442 -8.93 3.89 26.01
C GLU A 442 -9.25 4.44 24.61
N LEU A 443 -8.25 4.50 23.70
CA LEU A 443 -8.43 4.88 22.30
C LEU A 443 -9.52 4.04 21.63
N ASN A 444 -9.48 2.73 21.80
CA ASN A 444 -10.42 1.79 21.18
C ASN A 444 -11.87 1.95 21.71
N GLN A 445 -12.05 2.57 22.85
CA GLN A 445 -13.36 2.83 23.46
C GLN A 445 -13.83 4.28 23.28
N THR A 446 -12.96 5.16 22.78
CA THR A 446 -13.24 6.58 22.61
C THR A 446 -13.88 6.85 21.26
N PHE A 447 -15.06 7.49 21.24
CA PHE A 447 -15.77 7.89 20.03
C PHE A 447 -15.35 9.27 19.52
N ASP A 448 -15.06 10.19 20.42
CA ASP A 448 -14.67 11.56 20.10
C ASP A 448 -13.33 11.60 19.34
N HIS A 449 -13.35 12.15 18.15
CA HIS A 449 -12.21 12.14 17.22
C HIS A 449 -10.99 12.91 17.76
N ASP A 450 -11.23 14.08 18.39
CA ASP A 450 -10.14 14.90 18.93
C ASP A 450 -9.48 14.19 20.12
N LYS A 451 -10.30 13.58 20.98
CA LYS A 451 -9.81 12.77 22.09
C LYS A 451 -9.03 11.54 21.62
N ARG A 452 -9.45 10.89 20.53
CA ARG A 452 -8.71 9.80 19.90
C ARG A 452 -7.32 10.26 19.43
N ASN A 453 -7.26 11.42 18.78
CA ASN A 453 -5.99 12.01 18.35
C ASN A 453 -5.07 12.31 19.53
N GLU A 454 -5.61 12.87 20.64
CA GLU A 454 -4.82 13.10 21.87
C GLU A 454 -4.27 11.81 22.48
N LEU A 455 -5.09 10.76 22.60
CA LEU A 455 -4.66 9.46 23.12
C LEU A 455 -3.58 8.82 22.23
N SER A 456 -3.72 8.96 20.92
CA SER A 456 -2.71 8.51 19.95
C SER A 456 -1.38 9.23 20.14
N LYS A 457 -1.41 10.58 20.29
CA LYS A 457 -0.21 11.39 20.54
C LYS A 457 0.50 10.98 21.83
N LEU A 458 -0.27 10.71 22.89
CA LEU A 458 0.28 10.25 24.17
C LEU A 458 0.94 8.87 24.04
N ALA A 459 0.28 7.93 23.38
CA ALA A 459 0.85 6.60 23.15
C ALA A 459 2.14 6.67 22.31
N ILE A 460 2.14 7.45 21.23
CA ILE A 460 3.30 7.61 20.36
C ILE A 460 4.47 8.24 21.11
N LYS A 461 4.21 9.21 21.98
CA LYS A 461 5.25 9.83 22.80
C LYS A 461 5.96 8.80 23.68
N ILE A 462 5.24 7.91 24.34
CA ILE A 462 5.84 6.84 25.16
C ILE A 462 6.61 5.85 24.28
N ILE A 463 6.05 5.47 23.11
CA ILE A 463 6.71 4.60 22.14
C ILE A 463 8.06 5.17 21.72
N ASP A 464 8.12 6.48 21.52
CA ASP A 464 9.33 7.21 21.14
C ASP A 464 10.34 7.33 22.30
N GLU A 465 9.90 7.72 23.49
CA GLU A 465 10.76 7.86 24.68
C GLU A 465 11.41 6.52 25.09
N GLU A 466 10.67 5.41 24.96
CA GLU A 466 11.11 4.07 25.28
C GLU A 466 11.82 3.35 24.13
N ILE A 467 11.87 3.97 22.94
CA ILE A 467 12.38 3.37 21.70
C ILE A 467 11.83 1.94 21.51
N LEU A 468 10.50 1.82 21.51
CA LEU A 468 9.88 0.50 21.31
C LEU A 468 10.09 -0.01 19.88
N HIS A 469 10.18 0.88 18.91
CA HIS A 469 10.71 0.70 17.56
C HIS A 469 11.57 1.91 17.20
N SER A 470 12.50 1.77 16.25
CA SER A 470 13.15 2.94 15.64
C SER A 470 12.57 3.18 14.26
N PHE A 471 11.98 4.35 14.07
CA PHE A 471 11.47 4.79 12.78
C PHE A 471 12.60 5.37 11.96
N ILE A 472 12.72 4.98 10.69
CA ILE A 472 13.90 5.25 9.87
C ILE A 472 13.59 6.35 8.85
N VAL A 473 12.71 6.08 7.90
CA VAL A 473 12.29 7.03 6.87
C VAL A 473 10.83 6.80 6.48
N HIS A 474 10.19 7.85 5.98
CA HIS A 474 8.92 7.79 5.27
C HIS A 474 9.22 7.84 3.76
N PRO A 475 9.17 6.71 3.03
CA PRO A 475 9.39 6.71 1.59
C PRO A 475 8.26 7.42 0.85
N ASN A 476 8.60 8.10 -0.23
CA ASN A 476 7.62 8.68 -1.13
C ASN A 476 7.05 7.63 -2.09
N ASN A 477 5.81 7.84 -2.52
CA ASN A 477 5.29 7.20 -3.73
C ASN A 477 5.76 8.03 -4.93
N PHE A 478 6.57 7.42 -5.76
CA PHE A 478 7.11 8.03 -6.97
C PHE A 478 6.51 7.34 -8.20
N VAL A 479 5.88 8.13 -9.05
CA VAL A 479 5.30 7.67 -10.32
C VAL A 479 5.87 8.50 -11.46
N ALA A 480 6.23 7.84 -12.55
CA ALA A 480 6.64 8.50 -13.79
C ALA A 480 5.68 8.11 -14.92
N TYR A 481 5.30 9.07 -15.74
CA TYR A 481 4.31 8.86 -16.79
C TYR A 481 4.55 9.75 -18.01
N LYS A 482 4.06 9.33 -19.17
CA LYS A 482 4.19 10.08 -20.42
C LYS A 482 3.44 11.41 -20.34
N ASP A 483 3.96 12.44 -20.98
CA ASP A 483 3.43 13.82 -20.92
C ASP A 483 2.00 13.98 -21.47
N TYR A 484 1.54 13.02 -22.29
CA TYR A 484 0.17 12.98 -22.82
C TYR A 484 -0.85 12.34 -21.87
N VAL A 485 -0.40 11.70 -20.78
CA VAL A 485 -1.30 11.22 -19.72
C VAL A 485 -1.80 12.45 -18.93
N LEU A 486 -3.10 12.50 -18.72
CA LEU A 486 -3.80 13.61 -18.07
C LEU A 486 -4.50 13.11 -16.81
N ASN A 487 -4.65 14.00 -15.83
CA ASN A 487 -5.39 13.77 -14.59
C ASN A 487 -4.87 12.55 -13.78
N TRP A 488 -3.59 12.23 -13.93
CA TRP A 488 -2.95 11.27 -13.02
C TRP A 488 -2.82 11.92 -11.64
N GLU A 489 -3.18 11.17 -10.61
CA GLU A 489 -3.01 11.54 -9.21
C GLU A 489 -2.43 10.36 -8.44
N THR A 490 -1.28 10.56 -7.80
CA THR A 490 -0.61 9.52 -7.01
C THR A 490 -1.24 9.42 -5.62
N SER A 491 -1.76 8.25 -5.28
CA SER A 491 -2.36 7.97 -3.96
C SER A 491 -1.30 7.87 -2.87
N LYS A 492 -1.53 8.52 -1.73
CA LYS A 492 -0.71 8.37 -0.52
C LYS A 492 -0.84 6.97 0.10
N SER A 493 -2.04 6.38 0.02
CA SER A 493 -2.35 5.07 0.60
C SER A 493 -1.96 3.87 -0.27
N GLU A 494 -1.58 4.09 -1.53
CA GLU A 494 -1.34 3.03 -2.53
C GLU A 494 -2.61 2.22 -2.90
N TYR A 495 -3.82 2.66 -2.49
CA TYR A 495 -5.07 1.92 -2.71
C TYR A 495 -5.77 2.28 -4.01
N TYR A 496 -5.73 3.56 -4.40
CA TYR A 496 -6.46 4.07 -5.56
C TYR A 496 -5.47 4.39 -6.68
N THR A 497 -5.46 3.60 -7.73
CA THR A 497 -4.47 3.75 -8.82
C THR A 497 -5.15 4.08 -10.14
N LEU A 498 -6.00 3.20 -10.67
CA LEU A 498 -6.76 3.47 -11.88
C LEU A 498 -8.12 4.05 -11.52
N THR A 499 -8.35 5.32 -11.88
CA THR A 499 -9.58 6.07 -11.59
C THR A 499 -10.31 6.44 -12.88
N LYS A 500 -11.59 6.82 -12.77
CA LYS A 500 -12.41 7.29 -13.90
C LYS A 500 -11.85 8.53 -14.60
N ASP A 501 -11.06 9.34 -13.88
CA ASP A 501 -10.63 10.67 -14.31
C ASP A 501 -9.33 10.66 -15.13
N ILE A 502 -8.57 9.56 -15.09
CA ILE A 502 -7.35 9.40 -15.92
C ILE A 502 -7.74 9.46 -17.39
N ASP A 503 -7.02 10.29 -18.15
CA ASP A 503 -7.28 10.51 -19.57
C ASP A 503 -5.96 10.55 -20.35
N VAL A 504 -6.05 10.48 -21.66
CA VAL A 504 -4.91 10.64 -22.57
C VAL A 504 -5.23 11.59 -23.71
N ARG A 505 -4.26 12.41 -24.09
CA ARG A 505 -4.35 13.14 -25.37
C ARG A 505 -4.17 12.14 -26.52
N ILE A 506 -5.17 12.05 -27.38
CA ILE A 506 -5.06 11.26 -28.62
C ILE A 506 -4.04 11.96 -29.54
N LYS A 507 -3.02 11.22 -29.95
CA LYS A 507 -1.99 11.70 -30.90
C LYS A 507 -2.49 11.61 -32.33
#